data_3145536606c98b4950b728720161f103
#
_entry.id   3145536606c98b4950b728720161f103
#
_cell.length_a   1.000
_cell.length_b   1.000
_cell.length_c   1.000
_cell.angle_alpha   90.00
_cell.angle_beta   90.00
_cell.angle_gamma   90.00
#
_symmetry.space_group_name_H-M   'P 1'
#
loop_
_entity.id
_entity.type
_entity.pdbx_description
1 polymer ?
#
loop_
_entity_poly.entity_id
_entity_poly.type
_entity_poly.pdbx_seq_one_letter_code
_entity_poly.pdbx_strand_id
1 'polypeptide(L)'
;MMKKLLVGLVALIAIFAIAGCGTEKPKDSADKAVLGYSEIMAYGVSDSMAATGMTKAQEEQIQEAVIGDLLKAFAKFPLNDANVEEITTTYITKMKAAMQIKTKIKTDDAEHPVVEVTANVLDQAGAAKLAETNEDIIALGVVLGALQANGYTVEQFKQDPDFQKATLECIENYINEFPLKMGQTYECKCEIVKGDDGKMYWAPVDVEGLKKFVNGL
;
A
#
# COMPACT_ATOMS: atom_id res chain seq x y z
N MET A 1 -10.44 -11.39 -10.99
CA MET A 1 -10.90 -11.56 -9.59
C MET A 1 -10.51 -10.43 -8.63
N MET A 2 -9.67 -9.48 -9.03
CA MET A 2 -9.19 -8.36 -8.19
C MET A 2 -10.21 -7.23 -7.91
N LYS A 3 -11.33 -7.15 -8.61
CA LYS A 3 -12.30 -6.04 -8.47
C LYS A 3 -13.16 -6.02 -7.20
N LYS A 4 -13.15 -7.06 -6.37
CA LYS A 4 -14.03 -7.16 -5.18
C LYS A 4 -13.34 -6.90 -3.84
N LEU A 5 -12.01 -6.71 -3.80
CA LEU A 5 -11.23 -6.52 -2.55
C LEU A 5 -11.16 -5.06 -2.08
N LEU A 6 -11.58 -4.11 -2.90
CA LEU A 6 -11.39 -2.66 -2.65
C LEU A 6 -12.51 -1.99 -1.83
N VAL A 7 -13.59 -2.69 -1.51
CA VAL A 7 -14.80 -2.05 -0.94
C VAL A 7 -14.77 -1.91 0.59
N GLY A 8 -13.93 -2.65 1.30
CA GLY A 8 -13.96 -2.70 2.78
C GLY A 8 -13.29 -1.54 3.51
N LEU A 9 -12.34 -0.83 2.88
CA LEU A 9 -11.50 0.15 3.57
C LEU A 9 -12.09 1.57 3.64
N VAL A 10 -13.08 1.87 2.81
CA VAL A 10 -13.66 3.23 2.69
C VAL A 10 -14.52 3.62 3.90
N ALA A 11 -15.10 2.67 4.59
CA ALA A 11 -16.05 2.94 5.68
C ALA A 11 -15.39 3.47 6.96
N LEU A 12 -14.07 3.38 7.10
CA LEU A 12 -13.36 3.68 8.34
C LEU A 12 -12.86 5.12 8.47
N ILE A 13 -12.71 5.83 7.36
CA ILE A 13 -12.15 7.20 7.37
C ILE A 13 -13.26 8.27 7.41
N ALA A 14 -14.53 7.89 7.23
CA ALA A 14 -15.66 8.82 7.14
C ALA A 14 -16.17 9.41 8.50
N ILE A 15 -15.44 9.23 9.61
CA ILE A 15 -15.96 9.61 10.94
C ILE A 15 -15.57 11.05 11.37
N PHE A 16 -14.82 11.82 10.59
CA PHE A 16 -14.26 13.09 11.05
C PHE A 16 -14.99 14.37 10.60
N ALA A 17 -16.20 14.31 10.11
CA ALA A 17 -16.94 15.51 9.75
C ALA A 17 -17.66 16.13 10.97
N ILE A 18 -16.90 16.69 11.93
CA ILE A 18 -17.43 17.75 12.79
C ILE A 18 -16.60 18.99 12.47
N ALA A 19 -17.15 19.84 11.61
CA ALA A 19 -16.65 21.19 11.39
C ALA A 19 -16.57 21.91 12.74
N GLY A 20 -15.42 21.87 13.37
CA GLY A 20 -15.15 22.57 14.62
C GLY A 20 -14.83 24.01 14.31
N CYS A 21 -15.76 24.93 14.49
CA CYS A 21 -15.47 26.36 14.66
C CYS A 21 -14.59 26.57 15.89
N GLY A 22 -13.28 26.38 15.76
CA GLY A 22 -12.31 26.61 16.81
C GLY A 22 -11.03 27.20 16.23
N THR A 23 -10.47 28.20 16.94
CA THR A 23 -9.25 28.92 16.57
C THR A 23 -7.97 28.11 16.70
N GLU A 24 -8.03 26.85 17.08
CA GLU A 24 -6.87 25.96 17.20
C GLU A 24 -6.50 25.40 15.83
N LYS A 25 -5.25 25.66 15.42
CA LYS A 25 -4.69 25.11 14.19
C LYS A 25 -4.01 23.77 14.46
N PRO A 26 -3.98 22.87 13.45
CA PRO A 26 -3.16 21.67 13.53
C PRO A 26 -1.70 21.98 13.85
N LYS A 27 -1.07 21.14 14.67
CA LYS A 27 0.32 21.32 15.08
C LYS A 27 1.30 21.00 13.94
N ASP A 28 1.00 19.93 13.21
CA ASP A 28 1.81 19.51 12.06
C ASP A 28 1.29 20.19 10.79
N SER A 29 2.13 20.29 9.78
CA SER A 29 1.78 20.87 8.49
C SER A 29 0.91 19.91 7.66
N ALA A 30 0.12 20.46 6.71
CA ALA A 30 -0.79 19.68 5.88
C ALA A 30 -0.04 18.67 4.99
N ASP A 31 1.13 19.04 4.46
CA ASP A 31 1.96 18.14 3.65
C ASP A 31 2.45 16.94 4.45
N LYS A 32 2.84 17.11 5.71
CA LYS A 32 3.22 16.01 6.59
C LYS A 32 2.06 15.07 6.89
N ALA A 33 0.86 15.61 7.13
CA ALA A 33 -0.33 14.79 7.32
C ALA A 33 -0.68 14.00 6.06
N VAL A 34 -0.70 14.67 4.89
CA VAL A 34 -0.97 14.00 3.60
C VAL A 34 0.08 12.95 3.27
N LEU A 35 1.35 13.15 3.64
CA LEU A 35 2.39 12.12 3.52
C LEU A 35 2.01 10.88 4.34
N GLY A 36 1.62 11.06 5.61
CA GLY A 36 1.16 9.97 6.48
C GLY A 36 0.00 9.17 5.88
N TYR A 37 -1.03 9.86 5.39
CA TYR A 37 -2.16 9.23 4.69
C TYR A 37 -1.71 8.48 3.43
N SER A 38 -0.85 9.10 2.61
CA SER A 38 -0.39 8.49 1.36
C SER A 38 0.41 7.21 1.60
N GLU A 39 1.34 7.24 2.55
CA GLU A 39 2.20 6.10 2.86
C GLU A 39 1.42 4.93 3.49
N ILE A 40 0.51 5.19 4.45
CA ILE A 40 -0.25 4.10 5.06
C ILE A 40 -1.19 3.44 4.06
N MET A 41 -1.75 4.20 3.11
CA MET A 41 -2.60 3.65 2.04
C MET A 41 -1.81 2.85 1.01
N ALA A 42 -0.54 3.22 0.76
CA ALA A 42 0.31 2.55 -0.21
C ALA A 42 1.01 1.30 0.38
N TYR A 43 1.47 1.38 1.63
CA TYR A 43 2.36 0.37 2.23
C TYR A 43 1.83 -0.25 3.52
N GLY A 44 0.77 0.30 4.12
CA GLY A 44 0.29 -0.08 5.45
C GLY A 44 1.14 0.47 6.60
N VAL A 45 2.17 1.28 6.33
CA VAL A 45 3.06 1.88 7.34
C VAL A 45 3.47 3.29 6.93
N SER A 46 3.65 4.20 7.92
CA SER A 46 4.20 5.54 7.70
C SER A 46 4.94 6.06 8.92
N ASP A 47 6.05 6.74 8.72
CA ASP A 47 6.78 7.47 9.77
C ASP A 47 6.08 8.80 10.12
N SER A 48 5.10 9.24 9.33
CA SER A 48 4.34 10.48 9.51
C SER A 48 2.97 10.29 10.15
N MET A 49 2.67 9.10 10.69
CA MET A 49 1.35 8.76 11.26
C MET A 49 0.86 9.73 12.33
N ALA A 50 1.76 10.21 13.20
CA ALA A 50 1.39 11.16 14.26
C ALA A 50 0.78 12.47 13.74
N ALA A 51 1.06 12.85 12.49
CA ALA A 51 0.51 14.05 11.87
C ALA A 51 -0.92 13.86 11.31
N THR A 52 -1.39 12.62 11.15
CA THR A 52 -2.72 12.32 10.59
C THR A 52 -3.85 12.43 11.60
N GLY A 53 -3.53 12.37 12.91
CA GLY A 53 -4.53 12.30 13.98
C GLY A 53 -5.26 10.95 14.08
N MET A 54 -4.85 9.96 13.32
CA MET A 54 -5.37 8.61 13.45
C MET A 54 -5.00 8.02 14.81
N THR A 55 -5.94 7.33 15.42
CA THR A 55 -5.68 6.53 16.62
C THR A 55 -4.85 5.30 16.25
N LYS A 56 -4.15 4.75 17.24
CA LYS A 56 -3.39 3.50 17.06
C LYS A 56 -4.28 2.35 16.55
N ALA A 57 -5.52 2.27 17.00
CA ALA A 57 -6.47 1.26 16.54
C ALA A 57 -6.85 1.43 15.05
N GLN A 58 -7.01 2.67 14.58
CA GLN A 58 -7.27 2.96 13.17
C GLN A 58 -6.05 2.65 12.30
N GLU A 59 -4.84 3.00 12.78
CA GLU A 59 -3.58 2.65 12.13
C GLU A 59 -3.45 1.13 11.97
N GLU A 60 -3.57 0.38 13.06
CA GLU A 60 -3.50 -1.08 13.09
C GLU A 60 -4.52 -1.70 12.13
N GLN A 61 -5.74 -1.18 12.09
CA GLN A 61 -6.79 -1.70 11.20
C GLN A 61 -6.47 -1.48 9.72
N ILE A 62 -5.93 -0.31 9.33
CA ILE A 62 -5.50 -0.06 7.95
C ILE A 62 -4.29 -0.93 7.63
N GLN A 63 -3.32 -1.02 8.54
CA GLN A 63 -2.16 -1.87 8.39
C GLN A 63 -2.54 -3.33 8.18
N GLU A 64 -3.42 -3.89 9.03
CA GLU A 64 -3.93 -5.25 8.88
C GLU A 64 -4.63 -5.46 7.53
N ALA A 65 -5.39 -4.48 7.05
CA ALA A 65 -6.06 -4.58 5.76
C ALA A 65 -5.05 -4.61 4.60
N VAL A 66 -4.08 -3.67 4.56
CA VAL A 66 -3.08 -3.58 3.49
C VAL A 66 -2.13 -4.77 3.52
N ILE A 67 -1.53 -5.07 4.67
CA ILE A 67 -0.57 -6.17 4.84
C ILE A 67 -1.28 -7.51 4.71
N GLY A 68 -2.48 -7.67 5.28
CA GLY A 68 -3.27 -8.89 5.17
C GLY A 68 -3.66 -9.24 3.73
N ASP A 69 -3.90 -8.25 2.88
CA ASP A 69 -4.16 -8.48 1.46
C ASP A 69 -2.89 -8.90 0.70
N LEU A 70 -1.72 -8.35 1.06
CA LEU A 70 -0.43 -8.78 0.53
C LEU A 70 -0.09 -10.22 0.96
N LEU A 71 -0.26 -10.55 2.24
CA LEU A 71 -0.07 -11.91 2.77
C LEU A 71 -0.96 -12.92 2.02
N LYS A 72 -2.24 -12.60 1.82
CA LYS A 72 -3.16 -13.44 1.03
C LYS A 72 -2.75 -13.56 -0.43
N ALA A 73 -2.17 -12.52 -1.02
CA ALA A 73 -1.69 -12.56 -2.39
C ALA A 73 -0.48 -13.50 -2.52
N PHE A 74 0.50 -13.38 -1.64
CA PHE A 74 1.70 -14.23 -1.65
C PHE A 74 1.43 -15.66 -1.16
N ALA A 75 0.46 -15.87 -0.27
CA ALA A 75 0.03 -17.22 0.13
C ALA A 75 -0.58 -18.07 -1.00
N LYS A 76 -0.82 -17.49 -2.18
CA LYS A 76 -1.21 -18.24 -3.40
C LYS A 76 -0.03 -18.99 -4.03
N PHE A 77 1.19 -18.57 -3.76
CA PHE A 77 2.39 -19.32 -4.09
C PHE A 77 2.58 -20.44 -3.07
N PRO A 78 3.26 -21.55 -3.43
CA PRO A 78 3.49 -22.67 -2.54
C PRO A 78 4.63 -22.38 -1.53
N LEU A 79 4.54 -21.24 -0.86
CA LEU A 79 5.44 -20.80 0.18
C LEU A 79 4.93 -21.24 1.55
N ASN A 80 5.85 -21.50 2.49
CA ASN A 80 5.51 -21.62 3.90
C ASN A 80 5.20 -20.25 4.52
N ASP A 81 4.60 -20.21 5.69
CA ASP A 81 4.12 -18.96 6.30
C ASP A 81 5.28 -17.98 6.58
N ALA A 82 6.45 -18.47 7.01
CA ALA A 82 7.62 -17.60 7.25
C ALA A 82 8.09 -16.92 5.96
N ASN A 83 8.13 -17.64 4.85
CA ASN A 83 8.51 -17.10 3.55
C ASN A 83 7.44 -16.15 2.97
N VAL A 84 6.17 -16.36 3.28
CA VAL A 84 5.09 -15.42 2.93
C VAL A 84 5.27 -14.09 3.69
N GLU A 85 5.62 -14.13 4.96
CA GLU A 85 5.94 -12.92 5.75
C GLU A 85 7.20 -12.22 5.24
N GLU A 86 8.25 -12.96 4.92
CA GLU A 86 9.50 -12.44 4.38
C GLU A 86 9.28 -11.71 3.05
N ILE A 87 8.61 -12.34 2.09
CA ILE A 87 8.35 -11.72 0.78
C ILE A 87 7.42 -10.51 0.88
N THR A 88 6.46 -10.53 1.82
CA THR A 88 5.59 -9.39 2.09
C THR A 88 6.40 -8.19 2.59
N THR A 89 7.31 -8.41 3.53
CA THR A 89 8.21 -7.37 4.07
C THR A 89 9.14 -6.84 2.99
N THR A 90 9.70 -7.74 2.17
CA THR A 90 10.55 -7.39 1.02
C THR A 90 9.78 -6.53 0.01
N TYR A 91 8.55 -6.91 -0.32
CA TYR A 91 7.68 -6.13 -1.21
C TYR A 91 7.45 -4.71 -0.68
N ILE A 92 7.03 -4.55 0.57
CA ILE A 92 6.78 -3.24 1.20
C ILE A 92 8.04 -2.38 1.14
N THR A 93 9.19 -2.94 1.50
CA THR A 93 10.47 -2.23 1.50
C THR A 93 10.86 -1.75 0.10
N LYS A 94 10.76 -2.62 -0.90
CA LYS A 94 11.06 -2.31 -2.31
C LYS A 94 10.10 -1.27 -2.87
N MET A 95 8.79 -1.41 -2.61
CA MET A 95 7.79 -0.45 -3.08
C MET A 95 7.96 0.92 -2.43
N LYS A 96 8.24 0.99 -1.13
CA LYS A 96 8.55 2.26 -0.44
C LYS A 96 9.74 2.97 -1.09
N ALA A 97 10.80 2.26 -1.41
CA ALA A 97 11.97 2.80 -2.10
C ALA A 97 11.69 3.23 -3.56
N ALA A 98 10.88 2.46 -4.28
CA ALA A 98 10.59 2.69 -5.70
C ALA A 98 9.56 3.79 -5.93
N MET A 99 8.50 3.87 -5.14
CA MET A 99 7.42 4.83 -5.31
C MET A 99 7.80 6.26 -4.90
N GLN A 100 8.71 6.44 -3.94
CA GLN A 100 9.27 7.73 -3.55
C GLN A 100 8.19 8.82 -3.32
N ILE A 101 7.17 8.52 -2.54
CA ILE A 101 6.09 9.46 -2.25
C ILE A 101 6.67 10.72 -1.57
N LYS A 102 6.33 11.89 -2.13
CA LYS A 102 6.73 13.21 -1.62
C LYS A 102 5.53 14.13 -1.62
N THR A 103 5.49 15.02 -0.65
CA THR A 103 4.42 16.01 -0.50
C THR A 103 5.02 17.40 -0.33
N LYS A 104 4.31 18.40 -0.86
CA LYS A 104 4.63 19.82 -0.63
C LYS A 104 3.35 20.64 -0.63
N ILE A 105 3.29 21.68 0.17
CA ILE A 105 2.19 22.65 0.13
C ILE A 105 2.25 23.38 -1.21
N LYS A 106 1.17 23.32 -1.99
CA LYS A 106 0.98 24.05 -3.24
C LYS A 106 0.28 25.38 -3.01
N THR A 107 -0.76 25.38 -2.18
CA THR A 107 -1.49 26.57 -1.76
C THR A 107 -1.56 26.57 -0.24
N ASP A 108 -1.00 27.60 0.38
CA ASP A 108 -1.00 27.78 1.83
C ASP A 108 -2.26 28.59 2.22
N ASP A 109 -3.38 27.89 2.36
CA ASP A 109 -4.62 28.43 2.89
C ASP A 109 -4.78 28.01 4.35
N ALA A 110 -5.30 28.91 5.18
CA ALA A 110 -5.38 28.71 6.62
C ALA A 110 -6.41 27.63 7.04
N GLU A 111 -7.39 27.34 6.19
CA GLU A 111 -8.49 26.41 6.46
C GLU A 111 -8.54 25.27 5.43
N HIS A 112 -8.12 25.54 4.19
CA HIS A 112 -8.21 24.63 3.06
C HIS A 112 -6.94 24.57 2.21
N PRO A 113 -5.77 24.21 2.78
CA PRO A 113 -4.54 24.11 2.02
C PRO A 113 -4.64 23.03 0.95
N VAL A 114 -3.90 23.25 -0.15
CA VAL A 114 -3.73 22.25 -1.20
C VAL A 114 -2.31 21.72 -1.14
N VAL A 115 -2.20 20.39 -1.03
CA VAL A 115 -0.92 19.68 -1.02
C VAL A 115 -0.74 18.97 -2.36
N GLU A 116 0.41 19.19 -3.01
CA GLU A 116 0.82 18.39 -4.15
C GLU A 116 1.52 17.14 -3.66
N VAL A 117 0.99 15.97 -4.04
CA VAL A 117 1.59 14.66 -3.83
C VAL A 117 2.29 14.25 -5.11
N THR A 118 3.56 13.93 -5.05
CA THR A 118 4.33 13.38 -6.17
C THR A 118 4.76 11.96 -5.84
N ALA A 119 4.53 11.01 -6.74
CA ALA A 119 4.92 9.62 -6.55
C ALA A 119 5.23 8.93 -7.90
N ASN A 120 6.05 7.89 -7.83
CA ASN A 120 6.08 6.88 -8.87
C ASN A 120 5.00 5.85 -8.52
N VAL A 121 3.96 5.71 -9.33
CA VAL A 121 2.83 4.84 -9.02
C VAL A 121 2.88 3.56 -9.84
N LEU A 122 2.37 2.46 -9.29
CA LEU A 122 2.33 1.18 -10.00
C LEU A 122 1.53 1.32 -11.31
N ASP A 123 2.11 0.89 -12.43
CA ASP A 123 1.36 0.73 -13.68
C ASP A 123 0.58 -0.58 -13.64
N GLN A 124 -0.68 -0.51 -13.22
CA GLN A 124 -1.56 -1.68 -13.08
C GLN A 124 -1.70 -2.48 -14.37
N ALA A 125 -1.77 -1.81 -15.53
CA ALA A 125 -1.88 -2.48 -16.82
C ALA A 125 -0.56 -3.18 -17.19
N GLY A 126 0.56 -2.51 -16.97
CA GLY A 126 1.90 -3.09 -17.15
C GLY A 126 2.16 -4.26 -16.20
N ALA A 127 1.75 -4.14 -14.92
CA ALA A 127 1.89 -5.22 -13.95
C ALA A 127 1.03 -6.44 -14.30
N ALA A 128 -0.18 -6.23 -14.82
CA ALA A 128 -1.02 -7.33 -15.32
C ALA A 128 -0.37 -8.05 -16.49
N LYS A 129 0.21 -7.29 -17.44
CA LYS A 129 0.94 -7.86 -18.57
C LYS A 129 2.20 -8.61 -18.13
N LEU A 130 2.96 -8.04 -17.19
CA LEU A 130 4.15 -8.68 -16.63
C LEU A 130 3.82 -10.05 -16.02
N ALA A 131 2.71 -10.16 -15.29
CA ALA A 131 2.26 -11.43 -14.72
C ALA A 131 2.01 -12.53 -15.76
N GLU A 132 1.66 -12.15 -17.00
CA GLU A 132 1.42 -13.09 -18.10
C GLU A 132 2.68 -13.42 -18.91
N THR A 133 3.72 -12.58 -18.84
CA THR A 133 4.90 -12.66 -19.71
C THR A 133 6.22 -12.87 -18.98
N ASN A 134 6.26 -12.75 -17.64
CA ASN A 134 7.49 -12.96 -16.87
C ASN A 134 7.91 -14.43 -16.92
N GLU A 135 9.12 -14.65 -17.45
CA GLU A 135 9.63 -16.00 -17.71
C GLU A 135 9.83 -16.81 -16.43
N ASP A 136 10.25 -16.17 -15.34
CA ASP A 136 10.48 -16.84 -14.05
C ASP A 136 9.17 -17.35 -13.46
N ILE A 137 8.11 -16.54 -13.50
CA ILE A 137 6.76 -16.91 -13.01
C ILE A 137 6.16 -18.02 -13.88
N ILE A 138 6.34 -17.94 -15.20
CA ILE A 138 5.89 -19.00 -16.13
C ILE A 138 6.66 -20.30 -15.85
N ALA A 139 7.99 -20.23 -15.71
CA ALA A 139 8.82 -21.38 -15.43
C ALA A 139 8.45 -22.03 -14.10
N LEU A 140 8.22 -21.22 -13.05
CA LEU A 140 7.74 -21.71 -11.75
C LEU A 140 6.41 -22.47 -11.89
N GLY A 141 5.47 -21.91 -12.67
CA GLY A 141 4.17 -22.57 -12.95
C GLY A 141 4.33 -23.90 -13.67
N VAL A 142 5.24 -24.01 -14.65
CA VAL A 142 5.53 -25.24 -15.37
C VAL A 142 6.16 -26.30 -14.45
N VAL A 143 7.14 -25.91 -13.63
CA VAL A 143 7.79 -26.82 -12.67
C VAL A 143 6.77 -27.35 -11.66
N LEU A 144 5.94 -26.47 -11.08
CA LEU A 144 4.87 -26.84 -10.17
C LEU A 144 3.90 -27.86 -10.79
N GLY A 145 3.44 -27.57 -12.01
CA GLY A 145 2.52 -28.46 -12.73
C GLY A 145 3.12 -29.84 -13.00
N ALA A 146 4.39 -29.89 -13.42
CA ALA A 146 5.10 -31.13 -13.68
C ALA A 146 5.31 -31.97 -12.40
N LEU A 147 5.68 -31.34 -11.29
CA LEU A 147 5.87 -32.03 -10.02
C LEU A 147 4.55 -32.53 -9.43
N GLN A 148 3.48 -31.75 -9.51
CA GLN A 148 2.14 -32.17 -9.09
C GLN A 148 1.61 -33.36 -9.91
N ALA A 149 1.87 -33.35 -11.23
CA ALA A 149 1.53 -34.49 -12.09
C ALA A 149 2.28 -35.78 -11.71
N ASN A 150 3.44 -35.67 -11.05
CA ASN A 150 4.24 -36.76 -10.51
C ASN A 150 3.91 -37.07 -9.03
N GLY A 151 2.82 -36.52 -8.50
CA GLY A 151 2.32 -36.82 -7.16
C GLY A 151 2.88 -35.98 -6.02
N TYR A 152 3.65 -34.90 -6.33
CA TYR A 152 4.08 -33.94 -5.32
C TYR A 152 2.89 -33.12 -4.83
N THR A 153 2.78 -32.96 -3.51
CA THR A 153 1.73 -32.17 -2.87
C THR A 153 2.22 -30.75 -2.55
N VAL A 154 1.29 -29.83 -2.36
CA VAL A 154 1.60 -28.44 -1.93
C VAL A 154 2.37 -28.45 -0.60
N GLU A 155 2.03 -29.34 0.32
CA GLU A 155 2.71 -29.45 1.62
C GLU A 155 4.17 -29.90 1.47
N GLN A 156 4.48 -30.75 0.50
CA GLN A 156 5.86 -31.13 0.20
C GLN A 156 6.66 -29.96 -0.33
N PHE A 157 6.09 -29.13 -1.20
CA PHE A 157 6.74 -27.88 -1.66
C PHE A 157 7.02 -26.93 -0.49
N LYS A 158 6.07 -26.77 0.44
CA LYS A 158 6.25 -25.90 1.60
C LYS A 158 7.33 -26.38 2.57
N GLN A 159 7.67 -27.66 2.54
CA GLN A 159 8.68 -28.27 3.40
C GLN A 159 10.06 -28.42 2.72
N ASP A 160 10.16 -28.24 1.42
CA ASP A 160 11.39 -28.38 0.66
C ASP A 160 12.19 -27.05 0.68
N PRO A 161 13.34 -26.96 1.39
CA PRO A 161 14.10 -25.74 1.53
C PRO A 161 14.64 -25.19 0.20
N ASP A 162 15.06 -26.07 -0.71
CA ASP A 162 15.62 -25.64 -2.00
C ASP A 162 14.53 -25.08 -2.91
N PHE A 163 13.36 -25.72 -2.88
CA PHE A 163 12.18 -25.21 -3.59
C PHE A 163 11.70 -23.88 -3.01
N GLN A 164 11.66 -23.75 -1.68
CA GLN A 164 11.27 -22.49 -1.02
C GLN A 164 12.21 -21.35 -1.42
N LYS A 165 13.52 -21.58 -1.39
CA LYS A 165 14.52 -20.59 -1.78
C LYS A 165 14.36 -20.17 -3.24
N ALA A 166 14.26 -21.13 -4.16
CA ALA A 166 14.07 -20.84 -5.58
C ALA A 166 12.78 -20.06 -5.86
N THR A 167 11.70 -20.39 -5.15
CA THR A 167 10.41 -19.70 -5.26
C THR A 167 10.51 -18.25 -4.76
N LEU A 168 11.19 -18.00 -3.63
CA LEU A 168 11.44 -16.66 -3.12
C LEU A 168 12.24 -15.83 -4.12
N GLU A 169 13.35 -16.34 -4.62
CA GLU A 169 14.20 -15.65 -5.61
C GLU A 169 13.40 -15.30 -6.89
N CYS A 170 12.57 -16.21 -7.36
CA CYS A 170 11.68 -16.00 -8.50
C CYS A 170 10.69 -14.85 -8.25
N ILE A 171 10.02 -14.84 -7.08
CA ILE A 171 9.05 -13.80 -6.74
C ILE A 171 9.75 -12.46 -6.50
N GLU A 172 10.93 -12.44 -5.90
CA GLU A 172 11.72 -11.21 -5.72
C GLU A 172 12.15 -10.59 -7.05
N ASN A 173 12.58 -11.40 -8.01
CA ASN A 173 12.90 -10.93 -9.36
C ASN A 173 11.66 -10.34 -10.03
N TYR A 174 10.52 -11.02 -9.94
CA TYR A 174 9.25 -10.53 -10.46
C TYR A 174 8.83 -9.18 -9.85
N ILE A 175 8.98 -9.00 -8.52
CA ILE A 175 8.69 -7.73 -7.84
C ILE A 175 9.63 -6.61 -8.33
N ASN A 176 10.90 -6.92 -8.60
CA ASN A 176 11.86 -5.96 -9.11
C ASN A 176 11.53 -5.41 -10.51
N GLU A 177 10.78 -6.16 -11.29
CA GLU A 177 10.35 -5.80 -12.64
C GLU A 177 9.02 -5.02 -12.67
N PHE A 178 8.39 -4.77 -11.53
CA PHE A 178 7.10 -4.07 -11.50
C PHE A 178 7.21 -2.70 -12.18
N PRO A 179 6.42 -2.48 -13.25
CA PRO A 179 6.47 -1.23 -13.98
C PRO A 179 5.85 -0.10 -13.18
N LEU A 180 6.51 1.05 -13.18
CA LEU A 180 6.04 2.26 -12.51
C LEU A 180 5.82 3.39 -13.54
N LYS A 181 4.75 4.16 -13.34
CA LYS A 181 4.56 5.47 -13.97
C LYS A 181 5.28 6.49 -13.13
N MET A 182 6.37 7.04 -13.69
CA MET A 182 7.28 7.92 -12.96
C MET A 182 6.69 9.32 -12.78
N GLY A 183 6.95 9.95 -11.61
CA GLY A 183 6.72 11.36 -11.35
C GLY A 183 5.27 11.81 -11.49
N GLN A 184 4.30 10.94 -11.20
CA GLN A 184 2.89 11.30 -11.24
C GLN A 184 2.56 12.28 -10.10
N THR A 185 1.59 13.18 -10.33
CA THR A 185 1.19 14.19 -9.36
C THR A 185 -0.31 14.15 -9.09
N TYR A 186 -0.70 14.43 -7.84
CA TYR A 186 -2.08 14.55 -7.39
C TYR A 186 -2.23 15.78 -6.49
N GLU A 187 -3.29 16.55 -6.69
CA GLU A 187 -3.61 17.71 -5.84
C GLU A 187 -4.59 17.28 -4.75
N CYS A 188 -4.09 17.20 -3.53
CA CYS A 188 -4.85 16.82 -2.36
C CYS A 188 -5.34 18.10 -1.64
N LYS A 189 -6.64 18.37 -1.68
CA LYS A 189 -7.27 19.40 -0.84
C LYS A 189 -7.38 18.87 0.57
N CYS A 190 -7.09 19.73 1.55
CA CYS A 190 -7.16 19.37 2.97
C CYS A 190 -8.19 20.22 3.70
N GLU A 191 -8.68 19.68 4.80
CA GLU A 191 -9.55 20.36 5.77
C GLU A 191 -9.07 20.07 7.19
N ILE A 192 -9.49 20.91 8.14
CA ILE A 192 -9.18 20.70 9.55
C ILE A 192 -10.23 19.78 10.14
N VAL A 193 -9.78 18.71 10.80
CA VAL A 193 -10.62 17.75 11.52
C VAL A 193 -10.19 17.66 12.97
N LYS A 194 -11.15 17.33 13.86
CA LYS A 194 -10.86 17.11 15.27
C LYS A 194 -10.62 15.63 15.53
N GLY A 195 -9.44 15.27 16.04
CA GLY A 195 -9.13 13.91 16.45
C GLY A 195 -9.80 13.48 17.75
N ASP A 196 -9.77 12.18 18.03
CA ASP A 196 -10.35 11.60 19.26
C ASP A 196 -9.65 12.10 20.53
N ASP A 197 -8.41 12.56 20.43
CA ASP A 197 -7.64 13.19 21.51
C ASP A 197 -8.01 14.67 21.74
N GLY A 198 -8.97 15.18 20.97
CA GLY A 198 -9.46 16.54 21.04
C GLY A 198 -8.63 17.58 20.30
N LYS A 199 -7.49 17.21 19.71
CA LYS A 199 -6.62 18.11 18.93
C LYS A 199 -7.09 18.22 17.49
N MET A 200 -6.58 19.25 16.80
CA MET A 200 -6.90 19.52 15.40
C MET A 200 -5.81 18.92 14.50
N TYR A 201 -6.23 18.34 13.37
CA TYR A 201 -5.38 17.68 12.39
C TYR A 201 -5.79 18.08 10.98
N TRP A 202 -4.88 17.90 10.02
CA TRP A 202 -5.20 18.02 8.60
C TRP A 202 -5.64 16.64 8.07
N ALA A 203 -6.74 16.63 7.33
CA ALA A 203 -7.21 15.44 6.63
C ALA A 203 -7.45 15.73 5.14
N PRO A 204 -7.18 14.76 4.25
CA PRO A 204 -7.60 14.84 2.85
C PRO A 204 -9.11 14.92 2.72
N VAL A 205 -9.64 15.86 1.92
CA VAL A 205 -11.07 15.93 1.59
C VAL A 205 -11.50 14.74 0.72
N ASP A 206 -10.64 14.34 -0.21
CA ASP A 206 -10.86 13.18 -1.09
C ASP A 206 -9.87 12.06 -0.78
N VAL A 207 -10.15 11.33 0.29
CA VAL A 207 -9.34 10.19 0.73
C VAL A 207 -9.32 9.06 -0.30
N GLU A 208 -10.45 8.80 -0.97
CA GLU A 208 -10.54 7.74 -1.97
C GLU A 208 -9.76 8.09 -3.25
N GLY A 209 -9.79 9.36 -3.68
CA GLY A 209 -8.98 9.83 -4.79
C GLY A 209 -7.48 9.72 -4.50
N LEU A 210 -7.06 10.12 -3.28
CA LEU A 210 -5.67 9.97 -2.85
C LEU A 210 -5.24 8.49 -2.83
N LYS A 211 -6.08 7.61 -2.28
CA LYS A 211 -5.85 6.16 -2.25
C LYS A 211 -5.72 5.58 -3.66
N LYS A 212 -6.61 5.93 -4.58
CA LYS A 212 -6.53 5.50 -5.99
C LYS A 212 -5.23 5.97 -6.63
N PHE A 213 -4.87 7.23 -6.41
CA PHE A 213 -3.64 7.79 -6.94
C PHE A 213 -2.41 7.00 -6.48
N VAL A 214 -2.21 6.83 -5.16
CA VAL A 214 -1.01 6.13 -4.65
C VAL A 214 -0.96 4.64 -5.03
N ASN A 215 -2.10 4.03 -5.32
CA ASN A 215 -2.17 2.63 -5.78
C ASN A 215 -2.19 2.47 -7.30
N GLY A 216 -2.05 3.56 -8.08
CA GLY A 216 -1.99 3.53 -9.54
C GLY A 216 -3.31 3.14 -10.22
N LEU A 217 -4.47 3.45 -9.59
CA LEU A 217 -5.82 3.09 -10.02
C LEU A 217 -6.54 4.25 -10.74
#